data_399d2946725bc7641dd939c1f15e64b2
#
_entry.id   399d2946725bc7641dd939c1f15e64b2
#
_cell.length_a   1.000
_cell.length_b   1.000
_cell.length_c   1.000
_cell.angle_alpha   90.00
_cell.angle_beta   90.00
_cell.angle_gamma   90.00
#
_symmetry.space_group_name_H-M   'P 1'
#
loop_
_entity.id
_entity.type
_entity.pdbx_description
1 polymer ?
#
loop_
_entity_poly.entity_id
_entity_poly.type
_entity_poly.pdbx_seq_one_letter_code
_entity_poly.pdbx_strand_id
1 'polypeptide(L)'
;MKIIEPKVELWKQGDDAKAHVARCARVCYGRTNGNDEATIKRLINDEHWSMFRHGTYYMIANDSDKTLETIVINYANTIGFSYHYEKHVYYITVNGNWVLDHKTQFGYLSKYIVPIEDFCNTEIGFHMMRYTFCVDTQISTSRELNRVSPNNIAEKSTRYVYEDGNICRPHWMTDEEVDYLNNEPIFEEWCNSHKKTSTYINRTNTGKMTASDYTHLFGYLNPYYRSAYNIPKRRK
;
A
#
# COMPACT_ATOMS: atom_id res chain seq x y z
N MET A 1 -7.40 11.95 19.06
CA MET A 1 -7.35 12.21 17.62
C MET A 1 -6.59 13.49 17.38
N LYS A 2 -5.77 13.53 16.34
CA LYS A 2 -4.98 14.73 16.03
C LYS A 2 -4.96 14.91 14.52
N ILE A 3 -4.78 16.14 14.08
CA ILE A 3 -4.38 16.43 12.72
C ILE A 3 -2.89 16.15 12.62
N ILE A 4 -2.51 15.28 11.70
CA ILE A 4 -1.12 14.86 11.45
C ILE A 4 -0.67 15.29 10.06
N GLU A 5 0.60 15.56 9.89
CA GLU A 5 1.16 15.88 8.58
C GLU A 5 1.19 14.64 7.67
N PRO A 6 0.93 14.82 6.36
CA PRO A 6 1.15 13.76 5.39
C PRO A 6 2.62 13.38 5.34
N LYS A 7 2.89 12.08 5.17
CA LYS A 7 4.25 11.55 5.19
C LYS A 7 4.45 10.54 4.08
N VAL A 8 5.64 10.58 3.49
CA VAL A 8 6.08 9.59 2.50
C VAL A 8 7.44 9.05 2.93
N GLU A 9 7.54 7.74 3.04
CA GLU A 9 8.79 7.04 3.35
C GLU A 9 9.11 6.05 2.24
N LEU A 10 10.36 6.04 1.77
CA LEU A 10 10.87 4.97 0.92
C LEU A 10 11.15 3.74 1.77
N TRP A 11 10.40 2.66 1.53
CA TRP A 11 10.65 1.37 2.14
C TRP A 11 11.53 0.52 1.22
N LYS A 12 12.81 0.48 1.54
CA LYS A 12 13.74 -0.39 0.81
C LYS A 12 13.37 -1.85 1.05
N GLN A 13 13.28 -2.63 -0.02
CA GLN A 13 13.31 -4.07 0.06
C GLN A 13 14.75 -4.50 0.35
N GLY A 14 14.94 -5.44 1.28
CA GLY A 14 16.19 -6.17 1.40
C GLY A 14 16.21 -7.39 0.45
N ASP A 15 17.24 -8.24 0.53
CA ASP A 15 17.34 -9.44 -0.31
C ASP A 15 16.23 -10.47 -0.04
N ASP A 16 15.63 -10.44 1.15
CA ASP A 16 14.45 -11.24 1.46
C ASP A 16 13.15 -10.56 0.98
N ALA A 17 12.74 -10.91 -0.24
CA ALA A 17 11.50 -10.44 -0.82
C ALA A 17 10.26 -10.83 0.00
N LYS A 18 10.28 -11.97 0.72
CA LYS A 18 9.15 -12.41 1.55
C LYS A 18 9.01 -11.55 2.81
N ALA A 19 10.12 -11.17 3.44
CA ALA A 19 10.10 -10.24 4.56
C ALA A 19 9.49 -8.89 4.15
N HIS A 20 9.82 -8.40 2.95
CA HIS A 20 9.23 -7.19 2.41
C HIS A 20 7.72 -7.33 2.15
N VAL A 21 7.27 -8.44 1.57
CA VAL A 21 5.84 -8.77 1.41
C VAL A 21 5.13 -8.78 2.75
N ALA A 22 5.70 -9.42 3.76
CA ALA A 22 5.12 -9.48 5.11
C ALA A 22 5.01 -8.08 5.74
N ARG A 23 6.03 -7.23 5.56
CA ARG A 23 6.01 -5.84 5.99
C ARG A 23 4.87 -5.05 5.34
N CYS A 24 4.71 -5.14 4.03
CA CYS A 24 3.64 -4.47 3.29
C CYS A 24 2.26 -5.00 3.70
N ALA A 25 2.09 -6.31 3.84
CA ALA A 25 0.83 -6.91 4.24
C ALA A 25 0.38 -6.48 5.64
N ARG A 26 1.31 -6.23 6.57
CA ARG A 26 0.98 -5.75 7.92
C ARG A 26 0.34 -4.37 7.94
N VAL A 27 0.56 -3.55 6.91
CA VAL A 27 -0.12 -2.24 6.77
C VAL A 27 -1.63 -2.41 6.79
N CYS A 28 -2.16 -3.43 6.09
CA CYS A 28 -3.60 -3.70 6.06
C CYS A 28 -4.20 -3.95 7.45
N TYR A 29 -3.38 -4.39 8.40
CA TYR A 29 -3.78 -4.69 9.78
C TYR A 29 -3.32 -3.63 10.78
N GLY A 30 -2.79 -2.49 10.31
CA GLY A 30 -2.29 -1.41 11.15
C GLY A 30 -1.15 -1.82 12.08
N ARG A 31 -0.33 -2.80 11.69
CA ARG A 31 0.79 -3.32 12.47
C ARG A 31 2.09 -3.00 11.77
N THR A 32 3.09 -2.57 12.54
CA THR A 32 4.45 -2.31 12.02
C THR A 32 5.37 -3.51 12.23
N ASN A 33 5.15 -4.28 13.30
CA ASN A 33 6.00 -5.38 13.72
C ASN A 33 5.24 -6.72 13.69
N GLY A 34 5.96 -7.83 13.57
CA GLY A 34 5.40 -9.17 13.59
C GLY A 34 6.37 -10.21 13.04
N ASN A 35 5.96 -11.47 13.16
CA ASN A 35 6.70 -12.59 12.58
C ASN A 35 6.41 -12.67 11.07
N ASP A 36 7.42 -12.52 10.25
CA ASP A 36 7.31 -12.50 8.79
C ASP A 36 6.86 -13.85 8.25
N GLU A 37 7.43 -14.94 8.74
CA GLU A 37 7.10 -16.29 8.31
C GLU A 37 5.62 -16.64 8.60
N ALA A 38 5.16 -16.32 9.82
CA ALA A 38 3.75 -16.49 10.20
C ALA A 38 2.82 -15.63 9.32
N THR A 39 3.22 -14.42 8.96
CA THR A 39 2.46 -13.55 8.08
C THR A 39 2.38 -14.15 6.67
N ILE A 40 3.49 -14.58 6.09
CA ILE A 40 3.53 -15.22 4.78
C ILE A 40 2.68 -16.49 4.74
N LYS A 41 2.81 -17.36 5.76
CA LYS A 41 2.01 -18.57 5.87
C LYS A 41 0.51 -18.26 5.88
N ARG A 42 0.10 -17.23 6.62
CA ARG A 42 -1.31 -16.79 6.65
C ARG A 42 -1.76 -16.27 5.28
N LEU A 43 -0.96 -15.42 4.61
CA LEU A 43 -1.30 -14.91 3.28
C LEU A 43 -1.51 -16.05 2.26
N ILE A 44 -0.70 -17.11 2.34
CA ILE A 44 -0.83 -18.30 1.50
C ILE A 44 -2.12 -19.07 1.84
N ASN A 45 -2.38 -19.31 3.13
CA ASN A 45 -3.56 -20.05 3.57
C ASN A 45 -4.87 -19.31 3.25
N ASP A 46 -4.85 -17.97 3.32
CA ASP A 46 -6.01 -17.11 3.07
C ASP A 46 -6.12 -16.71 1.58
N GLU A 47 -5.26 -17.25 0.73
CA GLU A 47 -5.20 -16.97 -0.72
C GLU A 47 -5.06 -15.48 -1.06
N HIS A 48 -4.39 -14.70 -0.21
CA HIS A 48 -4.13 -13.28 -0.41
C HIS A 48 -2.93 -13.04 -1.35
N TRP A 49 -3.02 -13.56 -2.56
CA TRP A 49 -1.94 -13.56 -3.55
C TRP A 49 -1.49 -12.16 -3.98
N SER A 50 -2.39 -11.20 -4.00
CA SER A 50 -2.07 -9.82 -4.41
C SER A 50 -0.96 -9.17 -3.57
N MET A 51 -0.82 -9.54 -2.29
CA MET A 51 0.24 -9.02 -1.42
C MET A 51 1.64 -9.43 -1.88
N PHE A 52 1.77 -10.58 -2.54
CA PHE A 52 3.06 -11.05 -3.05
C PHE A 52 3.61 -10.19 -4.19
N ARG A 53 2.81 -9.32 -4.80
CA ARG A 53 3.26 -8.36 -5.81
C ARG A 53 4.20 -7.29 -5.23
N HIS A 54 4.24 -7.10 -3.91
CA HIS A 54 5.14 -6.15 -3.25
C HIS A 54 6.58 -6.67 -3.14
N GLY A 55 6.81 -7.98 -3.18
CA GLY A 55 8.15 -8.56 -3.21
C GLY A 55 8.66 -8.75 -4.63
N THR A 56 9.91 -8.39 -4.90
CA THR A 56 10.54 -8.52 -6.22
C THR A 56 11.85 -9.28 -6.11
N TYR A 57 12.07 -10.20 -7.03
CA TYR A 57 13.35 -10.92 -7.21
C TYR A 57 14.08 -10.33 -8.41
N TYR A 58 15.37 -10.12 -8.26
CA TYR A 58 16.25 -9.48 -9.22
C TYR A 58 17.29 -10.48 -9.70
N MET A 59 17.48 -10.58 -11.01
CA MET A 59 18.30 -11.61 -11.63
C MET A 59 19.15 -11.02 -12.75
N ILE A 60 20.40 -11.50 -12.84
CA ILE A 60 21.33 -11.19 -13.93
C ILE A 60 21.82 -12.51 -14.51
N ALA A 61 21.69 -12.69 -15.81
CA ALA A 61 22.08 -13.93 -16.49
C ALA A 61 22.69 -13.67 -17.87
N ASN A 62 23.67 -14.48 -18.26
CA ASN A 62 24.22 -14.45 -19.61
C ASN A 62 23.29 -15.18 -20.60
N ASP A 63 23.35 -14.79 -21.86
CA ASP A 63 22.51 -15.32 -22.96
C ASP A 63 22.91 -16.72 -23.45
N SER A 64 23.95 -17.33 -22.89
CA SER A 64 24.38 -18.68 -23.25
C SER A 64 23.39 -19.80 -22.91
N ASP A 65 22.37 -19.49 -22.12
CA ASP A 65 21.37 -20.45 -21.62
C ASP A 65 20.08 -20.39 -22.46
N LYS A 66 19.93 -21.34 -23.40
CA LYS A 66 18.74 -21.45 -24.25
C LYS A 66 17.43 -21.67 -23.49
N THR A 67 17.48 -22.31 -22.33
CA THR A 67 16.28 -22.52 -21.50
C THR A 67 15.84 -21.19 -20.88
N LEU A 68 16.79 -20.39 -20.42
CA LEU A 68 16.53 -19.03 -19.96
C LEU A 68 15.86 -18.18 -21.07
N GLU A 69 16.44 -18.18 -22.27
CA GLU A 69 15.91 -17.47 -23.42
C GLU A 69 14.46 -17.87 -23.72
N THR A 70 14.19 -19.17 -23.71
CA THR A 70 12.83 -19.70 -23.92
C THR A 70 11.87 -19.20 -22.83
N ILE A 71 12.27 -19.19 -21.56
CA ILE A 71 11.44 -18.67 -20.47
C ILE A 71 11.20 -17.18 -20.67
N VAL A 72 12.22 -16.38 -20.98
CA VAL A 72 12.09 -14.93 -21.19
C VAL A 72 11.09 -14.66 -22.31
N ILE A 73 11.22 -15.31 -23.46
CA ILE A 73 10.34 -15.11 -24.61
C ILE A 73 8.88 -15.46 -24.25
N ASN A 74 8.66 -16.59 -23.58
CA ASN A 74 7.31 -17.05 -23.25
C ASN A 74 6.60 -16.19 -22.20
N TYR A 75 7.36 -15.53 -21.31
CA TYR A 75 6.80 -14.78 -20.19
C TYR A 75 6.99 -13.26 -20.28
N ALA A 76 7.63 -12.76 -21.34
CA ALA A 76 7.94 -11.35 -21.54
C ALA A 76 6.74 -10.38 -21.37
N ASN A 77 5.54 -10.85 -21.68
CA ASN A 77 4.32 -10.05 -21.63
C ASN A 77 3.40 -10.43 -20.45
N THR A 78 3.89 -11.23 -19.51
CA THR A 78 3.09 -11.61 -18.35
C THR A 78 3.21 -10.57 -17.22
N ILE A 79 2.08 -10.36 -16.52
CA ILE A 79 2.05 -9.42 -15.38
C ILE A 79 2.99 -9.91 -14.28
N GLY A 80 3.90 -9.04 -13.86
CA GLY A 80 4.84 -9.35 -12.79
C GLY A 80 6.18 -9.91 -13.25
N PHE A 81 6.39 -10.08 -14.56
CA PHE A 81 7.65 -10.39 -15.18
C PHE A 81 8.11 -9.20 -16.03
N SER A 82 9.37 -8.80 -15.90
CA SER A 82 9.97 -7.78 -16.76
C SER A 82 11.41 -8.18 -17.04
N TYR A 83 11.89 -7.89 -18.24
CA TYR A 83 13.27 -8.11 -18.60
C TYR A 83 13.83 -6.99 -19.47
N HIS A 84 15.13 -6.88 -19.48
CA HIS A 84 15.90 -6.12 -20.44
C HIS A 84 17.09 -6.97 -20.91
N TYR A 85 17.42 -6.90 -22.19
CA TYR A 85 18.54 -7.61 -22.77
C TYR A 85 19.51 -6.63 -23.43
N GLU A 86 20.75 -6.64 -22.97
CA GLU A 86 21.81 -5.83 -23.55
C GLU A 86 23.18 -6.52 -23.39
N LYS A 87 24.01 -6.43 -24.43
CA LYS A 87 25.41 -6.91 -24.41
C LYS A 87 25.55 -8.36 -23.90
N HIS A 88 24.70 -9.26 -24.40
CA HIS A 88 24.69 -10.66 -24.03
C HIS A 88 24.29 -10.96 -22.56
N VAL A 89 23.61 -9.99 -21.91
CA VAL A 89 23.14 -10.14 -20.53
C VAL A 89 21.63 -9.87 -20.45
N TYR A 90 20.92 -10.75 -19.78
CA TYR A 90 19.54 -10.55 -19.37
C TYR A 90 19.48 -9.97 -17.96
N TYR A 91 18.78 -8.89 -17.80
CA TYR A 91 18.32 -8.32 -16.53
C TYR A 91 16.87 -8.68 -16.36
N ILE A 92 16.50 -9.40 -15.31
CA ILE A 92 15.15 -9.91 -15.14
C ILE A 92 14.64 -9.52 -13.76
N THR A 93 13.39 -9.08 -13.69
CA THR A 93 12.69 -8.87 -12.43
C THR A 93 11.37 -9.62 -12.44
N VAL A 94 11.08 -10.34 -11.35
CA VAL A 94 9.80 -11.02 -11.15
C VAL A 94 9.22 -10.68 -9.79
N ASN A 95 7.91 -10.45 -9.71
CA ASN A 95 7.27 -10.28 -8.43
C ASN A 95 6.85 -11.62 -7.81
N GLY A 96 6.61 -11.61 -6.49
CA GLY A 96 6.26 -12.81 -5.77
C GLY A 96 4.95 -13.47 -6.21
N ASN A 97 4.00 -12.72 -6.78
CA ASN A 97 2.78 -13.33 -7.32
C ASN A 97 3.10 -14.17 -8.56
N TRP A 98 3.91 -13.63 -9.48
CA TRP A 98 4.39 -14.39 -10.64
C TRP A 98 5.13 -15.67 -10.23
N VAL A 99 5.93 -15.57 -9.15
CA VAL A 99 6.65 -16.73 -8.57
C VAL A 99 5.67 -17.81 -8.11
N LEU A 100 4.56 -17.45 -7.48
CA LEU A 100 3.56 -18.41 -7.02
C LEU A 100 2.84 -19.10 -8.19
N ASP A 101 2.57 -18.37 -9.26
CA ASP A 101 1.89 -18.87 -10.45
C ASP A 101 2.82 -19.73 -11.33
N HIS A 102 4.15 -19.51 -11.29
CA HIS A 102 5.15 -20.09 -12.18
C HIS A 102 6.31 -20.75 -11.42
N LYS A 103 6.01 -21.57 -10.42
CA LYS A 103 7.00 -22.18 -9.52
C LYS A 103 8.11 -22.94 -10.22
N THR A 104 7.78 -23.67 -11.28
CA THR A 104 8.76 -24.46 -12.04
C THR A 104 9.76 -23.55 -12.75
N GLN A 105 9.27 -22.52 -13.43
CA GLN A 105 10.10 -21.55 -14.15
C GLN A 105 10.95 -20.74 -13.18
N PHE A 106 10.35 -20.30 -12.07
CA PHE A 106 11.09 -19.61 -11.02
C PHE A 106 12.16 -20.49 -10.40
N GLY A 107 11.87 -21.78 -10.17
CA GLY A 107 12.87 -22.74 -9.69
C GLY A 107 14.10 -22.80 -10.58
N TYR A 108 13.90 -22.74 -11.92
CA TYR A 108 14.99 -22.66 -12.86
C TYR A 108 15.71 -21.30 -12.83
N LEU A 109 14.97 -20.20 -12.77
CA LEU A 109 15.51 -18.84 -12.76
C LEU A 109 16.23 -18.48 -11.46
N SER A 110 15.92 -19.17 -10.36
CA SER A 110 16.43 -18.84 -9.02
C SER A 110 17.95 -18.85 -8.90
N LYS A 111 18.65 -19.64 -9.74
CA LYS A 111 20.11 -19.68 -9.80
C LYS A 111 20.76 -18.37 -10.29
N TYR A 112 19.99 -17.49 -10.89
CA TYR A 112 20.45 -16.18 -11.39
C TYR A 112 20.10 -15.02 -10.45
N ILE A 113 19.46 -15.30 -9.31
CA ILE A 113 19.15 -14.27 -8.32
C ILE A 113 20.45 -13.67 -7.82
N VAL A 114 20.50 -12.36 -7.82
CA VAL A 114 21.61 -11.57 -7.28
C VAL A 114 21.13 -10.70 -6.12
N PRO A 115 22.03 -10.28 -5.21
CA PRO A 115 21.72 -9.26 -4.22
C PRO A 115 21.18 -7.99 -4.89
N ILE A 116 20.24 -7.32 -4.23
CA ILE A 116 19.63 -6.09 -4.77
C ILE A 116 20.69 -5.02 -5.05
N GLU A 117 21.70 -4.93 -4.19
CA GLU A 117 22.79 -3.98 -4.35
C GLU A 117 23.58 -4.23 -5.64
N ASP A 118 23.89 -5.49 -5.94
CA ASP A 118 24.59 -5.86 -7.18
C ASP A 118 23.76 -5.57 -8.42
N PHE A 119 22.44 -5.80 -8.34
CA PHE A 119 21.53 -5.49 -9.43
C PHE A 119 21.43 -3.97 -9.68
N CYS A 120 21.20 -3.19 -8.63
CA CYS A 120 20.98 -1.74 -8.75
C CYS A 120 22.27 -0.97 -9.07
N ASN A 121 23.44 -1.54 -8.84
CA ASN A 121 24.73 -0.94 -9.23
C ASN A 121 24.99 -0.98 -10.74
N THR A 122 24.20 -1.72 -11.50
CA THR A 122 24.22 -1.67 -12.97
C THR A 122 23.29 -0.57 -13.45
N GLU A 123 23.64 0.10 -14.57
CA GLU A 123 22.81 1.15 -15.15
C GLU A 123 21.39 0.65 -15.48
N ILE A 124 21.29 -0.51 -16.12
CA ILE A 124 20.02 -1.14 -16.48
C ILE A 124 19.24 -1.56 -15.24
N GLY A 125 19.91 -2.22 -14.30
CA GLY A 125 19.30 -2.67 -13.05
C GLY A 125 18.72 -1.50 -12.26
N PHE A 126 19.42 -0.38 -12.20
CA PHE A 126 18.91 0.83 -11.55
C PHE A 126 17.57 1.29 -12.14
N HIS A 127 17.42 1.29 -13.46
CA HIS A 127 16.18 1.65 -14.14
C HIS A 127 15.07 0.59 -14.02
N MET A 128 15.42 -0.65 -13.70
CA MET A 128 14.47 -1.74 -13.50
C MET A 128 14.09 -1.94 -12.03
N MET A 129 14.66 -1.17 -11.11
CA MET A 129 14.33 -1.24 -9.68
C MET A 129 12.85 -0.93 -9.42
N ARG A 130 12.26 -1.67 -8.49
CA ARG A 130 10.93 -1.41 -7.99
C ARG A 130 11.02 -0.76 -6.61
N TYR A 131 10.31 0.33 -6.44
CA TYR A 131 10.30 1.11 -5.21
C TYR A 131 8.98 0.93 -4.48
N THR A 132 9.04 0.79 -3.17
CA THR A 132 7.87 0.76 -2.29
C THR A 132 7.87 2.02 -1.44
N PHE A 133 6.76 2.73 -1.43
CA PHE A 133 6.57 3.90 -0.58
C PHE A 133 5.50 3.58 0.47
N CYS A 134 5.80 3.91 1.73
CA CYS A 134 4.80 3.99 2.78
C CYS A 134 4.28 5.42 2.80
N VAL A 135 2.97 5.58 2.68
CA VAL A 135 2.34 6.90 2.54
C VAL A 135 1.26 7.05 3.59
N ASP A 136 1.42 8.05 4.46
CA ASP A 136 0.35 8.53 5.32
C ASP A 136 -0.31 9.72 4.63
N THR A 137 -1.57 9.60 4.26
CA THR A 137 -2.29 10.62 3.50
C THR A 137 -3.79 10.55 3.74
N GLN A 138 -4.52 11.48 3.17
CA GLN A 138 -5.99 11.48 3.19
C GLN A 138 -6.55 10.30 2.41
N ILE A 139 -7.71 9.79 2.82
CA ILE A 139 -8.44 8.73 2.12
C ILE A 139 -8.75 9.12 0.67
N SER A 140 -9.06 10.40 0.42
CA SER A 140 -9.29 10.90 -0.93
C SER A 140 -8.06 10.72 -1.83
N THR A 141 -6.87 11.03 -1.30
CA THR A 141 -5.60 10.87 -2.02
C THR A 141 -5.28 9.40 -2.26
N SER A 142 -5.46 8.53 -1.25
CA SER A 142 -5.22 7.09 -1.42
C SER A 142 -6.13 6.49 -2.50
N ARG A 143 -7.37 6.95 -2.59
CA ARG A 143 -8.31 6.52 -3.63
C ARG A 143 -7.92 6.95 -5.03
N GLU A 144 -7.31 8.12 -5.20
CA GLU A 144 -6.76 8.53 -6.50
C GLU A 144 -5.48 7.73 -6.84
N LEU A 145 -4.60 7.47 -5.86
CA LEU A 145 -3.44 6.60 -6.04
C LEU A 145 -3.84 5.18 -6.47
N ASN A 146 -4.95 4.65 -5.94
CA ASN A 146 -5.48 3.34 -6.31
C ASN A 146 -5.93 3.23 -7.78
N ARG A 147 -6.18 4.35 -8.45
CA ARG A 147 -6.57 4.38 -9.87
C ARG A 147 -5.37 4.37 -10.82
N VAL A 148 -4.18 4.64 -10.32
CA VAL A 148 -2.96 4.64 -11.14
C VAL A 148 -2.50 3.20 -11.36
N SER A 149 -2.43 2.78 -12.61
CA SER A 149 -1.97 1.44 -12.99
C SER A 149 -0.67 1.55 -13.82
N PRO A 150 0.27 0.62 -13.65
CA PRO A 150 0.28 -0.53 -12.76
C PRO A 150 0.82 -0.19 -11.36
N ASN A 151 -0.02 -0.24 -10.36
CA ASN A 151 0.37 -0.09 -8.96
C ASN A 151 -0.02 -1.34 -8.14
N ASN A 152 0.77 -1.64 -7.11
CA ASN A 152 0.41 -2.60 -6.08
C ASN A 152 0.25 -1.83 -4.78
N ILE A 153 -0.95 -1.82 -4.21
CA ILE A 153 -1.27 -1.03 -3.03
C ILE A 153 -1.71 -1.94 -1.90
N ALA A 154 -1.10 -1.74 -0.73
CA ALA A 154 -1.54 -2.29 0.55
C ALA A 154 -2.05 -1.12 1.40
N GLU A 155 -3.34 -1.03 1.61
CA GLU A 155 -3.98 0.05 2.37
C GLU A 155 -4.44 -0.46 3.73
N LYS A 156 -4.33 0.38 4.78
CA LYS A 156 -4.87 0.11 6.10
C LYS A 156 -6.38 -0.14 5.98
N SER A 157 -6.81 -1.31 6.39
CA SER A 157 -8.21 -1.73 6.21
C SER A 157 -9.05 -1.39 7.43
N THR A 158 -10.09 -0.58 7.25
CA THR A 158 -11.07 -0.28 8.30
C THR A 158 -11.88 -1.50 8.74
N ARG A 159 -11.82 -2.61 8.00
CA ARG A 159 -12.44 -3.89 8.39
C ARG A 159 -11.67 -4.62 9.49
N TYR A 160 -10.36 -4.39 9.59
CA TYR A 160 -9.47 -5.11 10.50
C TYR A 160 -8.88 -4.23 11.59
N VAL A 161 -8.90 -2.91 11.40
CA VAL A 161 -8.25 -1.96 12.30
C VAL A 161 -9.25 -0.89 12.69
N TYR A 162 -9.33 -0.62 13.98
CA TYR A 162 -10.00 0.57 14.45
C TYR A 162 -9.16 1.79 14.04
N GLU A 163 -9.81 2.79 13.47
CA GLU A 163 -9.14 4.04 13.20
C GLU A 163 -8.76 4.69 14.55
N ASP A 164 -7.51 5.11 14.63
CA ASP A 164 -6.99 5.88 15.77
C ASP A 164 -7.59 7.30 15.79
N GLY A 165 -8.33 7.62 14.72
CA GLY A 165 -9.02 8.87 14.53
C GLY A 165 -8.09 10.03 14.12
N ASN A 166 -6.82 9.78 13.80
CA ASN A 166 -5.98 10.82 13.25
C ASN A 166 -6.43 11.21 11.83
N ILE A 167 -6.45 12.50 11.56
CA ILE A 167 -6.79 13.06 10.26
C ILE A 167 -5.50 13.58 9.63
N CYS A 168 -5.19 13.12 8.43
CA CYS A 168 -4.07 13.67 7.69
C CYS A 168 -4.43 15.08 7.22
N ARG A 169 -3.54 16.04 7.49
CA ARG A 169 -3.73 17.45 7.17
C ARG A 169 -4.06 17.65 5.69
N PRO A 170 -5.20 18.27 5.33
CA PRO A 170 -5.47 18.69 3.98
C PRO A 170 -4.50 19.80 3.54
N HIS A 171 -4.12 19.82 2.28
CA HIS A 171 -3.16 20.80 1.73
C HIS A 171 -3.60 22.27 1.81
N TRP A 172 -4.89 22.49 1.98
CA TRP A 172 -5.49 23.84 2.08
C TRP A 172 -5.62 24.34 3.53
N MET A 173 -5.33 23.51 4.52
CA MET A 173 -5.42 23.88 5.95
C MET A 173 -4.18 24.62 6.40
N THR A 174 -4.34 25.76 7.06
CA THR A 174 -3.22 26.56 7.60
C THR A 174 -2.68 25.99 8.91
N ASP A 175 -1.50 26.46 9.33
CA ASP A 175 -0.90 26.05 10.61
C ASP A 175 -1.75 26.47 11.79
N GLU A 176 -2.32 27.68 11.73
CA GLU A 176 -3.19 28.22 12.77
C GLU A 176 -4.47 27.38 12.92
N GLU A 177 -5.04 26.92 11.82
CA GLU A 177 -6.22 26.03 11.83
C GLU A 177 -5.88 24.66 12.42
N VAL A 178 -4.71 24.11 12.10
CA VAL A 178 -4.21 22.86 12.69
C VAL A 178 -4.02 22.99 14.19
N ASP A 179 -3.37 24.06 14.63
CA ASP A 179 -3.12 24.32 16.06
C ASP A 179 -4.43 24.55 16.81
N TYR A 180 -5.34 25.32 16.24
CA TYR A 180 -6.66 25.52 16.81
C TYR A 180 -7.41 24.20 17.01
N LEU A 181 -7.54 23.38 15.97
CA LEU A 181 -8.26 22.11 16.04
C LEU A 181 -7.59 21.07 16.96
N ASN A 182 -6.26 21.04 16.99
CA ASN A 182 -5.55 20.10 17.86
C ASN A 182 -5.67 20.45 19.35
N ASN A 183 -5.96 21.72 19.68
CA ASN A 183 -6.11 22.22 21.05
C ASN A 183 -7.58 22.40 21.47
N GLU A 184 -8.53 22.24 20.54
CA GLU A 184 -9.96 22.43 20.82
C GLU A 184 -10.56 21.20 21.55
N PRO A 185 -11.03 21.35 22.82
CA PRO A 185 -11.59 20.22 23.57
C PRO A 185 -12.79 19.56 22.91
N ILE A 186 -13.62 20.36 22.20
CA ILE A 186 -14.80 19.85 21.47
C ILE A 186 -14.37 18.89 20.35
N PHE A 187 -13.25 19.18 19.68
CA PHE A 187 -12.72 18.30 18.64
C PHE A 187 -12.26 16.96 19.20
N GLU A 188 -11.61 16.96 20.37
CA GLU A 188 -11.21 15.73 21.05
C GLU A 188 -12.43 14.91 21.52
N GLU A 189 -13.43 15.55 22.07
CA GLU A 189 -14.68 14.91 22.51
C GLU A 189 -15.43 14.31 21.31
N TRP A 190 -15.55 15.02 20.21
CA TRP A 190 -16.12 14.54 18.96
C TRP A 190 -15.37 13.31 18.45
N CYS A 191 -14.06 13.35 18.42
CA CYS A 191 -13.21 12.24 18.00
C CYS A 191 -13.39 11.00 18.87
N ASN A 192 -13.49 11.17 20.17
CA ASN A 192 -13.72 10.08 21.13
C ASN A 192 -15.12 9.48 20.99
N SER A 193 -16.14 10.27 20.71
CA SER A 193 -17.50 9.78 20.44
C SER A 193 -17.56 8.95 19.16
N HIS A 194 -16.78 9.31 18.11
CA HIS A 194 -16.76 8.62 16.83
C HIS A 194 -15.92 7.33 16.83
N LYS A 195 -14.95 7.19 17.72
CA LYS A 195 -14.30 5.88 17.97
C LYS A 195 -15.32 4.79 18.32
N LYS A 196 -16.39 5.14 19.02
CA LYS A 196 -17.46 4.20 19.36
C LYS A 196 -18.38 3.90 18.17
N THR A 197 -18.59 4.86 17.30
CA THR A 197 -19.47 4.73 16.13
C THR A 197 -18.84 3.90 15.02
N SER A 198 -17.52 4.03 14.78
CA SER A 198 -16.79 3.17 13.84
C SER A 198 -16.85 1.69 14.27
N THR A 199 -16.85 1.43 15.58
CA THR A 199 -17.05 0.09 16.14
C THR A 199 -18.44 -0.47 15.81
N TYR A 200 -19.45 0.37 15.76
CA TYR A 200 -20.83 -0.04 15.47
C TYR A 200 -21.02 -0.34 13.99
N ILE A 201 -20.46 0.48 13.11
CA ILE A 201 -20.50 0.30 11.65
C ILE A 201 -19.79 -1.01 11.25
N ASN A 202 -18.64 -1.31 11.84
CA ASN A 202 -17.92 -2.56 11.59
C ASN A 202 -18.66 -3.81 12.10
N ARG A 203 -19.50 -3.70 13.13
CA ARG A 203 -20.27 -4.82 13.66
C ARG A 203 -21.52 -5.15 12.85
N THR A 204 -22.13 -4.18 12.19
CA THR A 204 -23.39 -4.36 11.48
C THR A 204 -23.24 -4.79 10.03
N ASN A 205 -22.00 -4.81 9.49
CA ASN A 205 -21.66 -5.23 8.12
C ASN A 205 -22.54 -4.63 7.00
N THR A 206 -23.23 -3.53 7.27
CA THR A 206 -24.23 -2.97 6.36
C THR A 206 -23.68 -1.84 5.49
N GLY A 207 -22.47 -1.35 5.72
CA GLY A 207 -21.80 -0.36 4.88
C GLY A 207 -22.57 0.94 4.63
N LYS A 208 -23.69 1.16 5.33
CA LYS A 208 -24.54 2.33 5.18
C LYS A 208 -24.54 3.15 6.46
N MET A 209 -23.93 4.32 6.40
CA MET A 209 -24.17 5.34 7.42
C MET A 209 -25.65 5.74 7.36
N THR A 210 -26.30 5.78 8.52
CA THR A 210 -27.68 6.29 8.60
C THR A 210 -27.71 7.80 8.38
N ALA A 211 -28.84 8.34 8.00
CA ALA A 211 -29.00 9.80 7.90
C ALA A 211 -28.73 10.52 9.23
N SER A 212 -28.96 9.84 10.36
CA SER A 212 -28.63 10.33 11.71
C SER A 212 -27.11 10.43 11.92
N ASP A 213 -26.36 9.42 11.47
CA ASP A 213 -24.89 9.41 11.58
C ASP A 213 -24.27 10.53 10.75
N TYR A 214 -24.80 10.75 9.54
CA TYR A 214 -24.42 11.90 8.70
C TYR A 214 -24.75 13.25 9.36
N THR A 215 -25.91 13.37 10.00
CA THR A 215 -26.32 14.61 10.66
C THR A 215 -25.45 14.89 11.88
N HIS A 216 -25.06 13.87 12.65
CA HIS A 216 -24.14 14.01 13.76
C HIS A 216 -22.74 14.37 13.26
N LEU A 217 -22.21 13.63 12.29
CA LEU A 217 -20.87 13.87 11.73
C LEU A 217 -20.73 15.29 11.18
N PHE A 218 -21.72 15.76 10.42
CA PHE A 218 -21.68 17.08 9.78
C PHE A 218 -22.32 18.20 10.60
N GLY A 219 -23.11 17.88 11.61
CA GLY A 219 -23.68 18.86 12.54
C GLY A 219 -22.63 19.48 13.46
N TYR A 220 -21.66 18.71 13.91
CA TYR A 220 -20.57 19.17 14.78
C TYR A 220 -19.41 19.84 14.04
N LEU A 221 -19.16 19.49 12.79
CA LEU A 221 -18.12 20.12 11.94
C LEU A 221 -18.57 21.47 11.34
N ASN A 222 -19.58 22.08 11.91
CA ASN A 222 -20.25 23.27 11.45
C ASN A 222 -19.73 24.49 12.24
N PRO A 223 -19.12 25.48 11.76
CA PRO A 223 -19.35 26.28 10.55
C PRO A 223 -18.22 26.28 9.53
N TYR A 224 -17.00 25.87 9.89
CA TYR A 224 -15.85 25.90 8.99
C TYR A 224 -15.97 24.94 7.81
N TYR A 225 -16.37 23.70 8.05
CA TYR A 225 -16.51 22.70 6.98
C TYR A 225 -17.63 22.96 5.99
N ARG A 226 -18.71 23.65 6.40
CA ARG A 226 -19.78 24.03 5.47
C ARG A 226 -19.34 25.04 4.43
N SER A 227 -18.42 25.95 4.77
CA SER A 227 -17.91 26.94 3.83
C SER A 227 -16.89 26.35 2.86
N ALA A 228 -16.03 25.41 3.32
CA ALA A 228 -14.97 24.82 2.52
C ALA A 228 -15.48 23.82 1.47
N TYR A 229 -16.55 23.08 1.76
CA TYR A 229 -17.07 22.05 0.85
C TYR A 229 -18.33 22.44 0.07
N ASN A 230 -18.83 23.68 0.18
CA ASN A 230 -20.04 24.14 -0.52
C ASN A 230 -21.20 23.12 -0.43
N ILE A 231 -21.36 22.48 0.73
CA ILE A 231 -22.43 21.48 0.92
C ILE A 231 -23.76 22.20 0.80
N PRO A 232 -24.63 21.88 -0.18
CA PRO A 232 -25.87 22.58 -0.38
C PRO A 232 -26.73 22.51 0.89
N LYS A 233 -27.22 23.66 1.35
CA LYS A 233 -28.28 23.68 2.38
C LYS A 233 -29.43 22.81 1.89
N ARG A 234 -29.75 21.70 2.57
CA ARG A 234 -30.99 20.97 2.29
C ARG A 234 -32.13 21.98 2.40
N ARG A 235 -32.80 22.21 1.28
CA ARG A 235 -34.12 22.87 1.32
C ARG A 235 -35.06 22.00 2.17
N LYS A 236 -35.70 22.63 3.15
CA LYS A 236 -36.76 22.01 3.94
C LYS A 236 -37.91 21.57 3.06
#